data_d10affbb4cf33afdce46d0d72732f580
#
_entry.id   d10affbb4cf33afdce46d0d72732f580
#
_cell.length_a   1.000
_cell.length_b   1.000
_cell.length_c   1.000
_cell.angle_alpha   90.00
_cell.angle_beta   90.00
_cell.angle_gamma   90.00
#
_symmetry.space_group_name_H-M   'P 1'
#
loop_
_entity.id
_entity.type
_entity.pdbx_description
1 polymer ?
#
loop_
_entity_poly.entity_id
_entity_poly.type
_entity_poly.pdbx_seq_one_letter_code
_entity_poly.pdbx_strand_id
1 'polypeptide(L)'
;MLGALQLAFIDSVNLLLIGVIVAVGIAARSNYVKTTALLIAGDWCGVAGLALIMLVIFDGLGPVVQRFVEGPVFGILLIATGILTAVLALRGGDNQALVQKIMRPLHTPGPATVGTGVVLGLIQSATSLPFYGGLALLSAAGVDAQVRYAAIPLYATVALSLPTLAALAVGWVRAKPDSAAARGFDWARAHPDQVTAAATWSVAVLLIVLGVTHVV
;
A
#
# COMPACT_ATOMS: atom_id res chain seq x y z
N MET A 1 16.07 -2.03 10.24
CA MET A 1 14.65 -1.88 10.60
C MET A 1 14.03 -0.57 10.10
N LEU A 2 14.68 0.59 10.28
CA LEU A 2 14.12 1.87 9.83
C LEU A 2 13.85 1.89 8.32
N GLY A 3 14.80 1.45 7.49
CA GLY A 3 14.63 1.34 6.04
C GLY A 3 13.47 0.44 5.61
N ALA A 4 13.23 -0.66 6.32
CA ALA A 4 12.06 -1.52 6.07
C ALA A 4 10.74 -0.78 6.31
N LEU A 5 10.65 0.02 7.37
CA LEU A 5 9.46 0.83 7.67
C LEU A 5 9.29 1.99 6.68
N GLN A 6 10.38 2.58 6.19
CA GLN A 6 10.31 3.59 5.13
C GLN A 6 9.73 3.01 3.85
N LEU A 7 10.16 1.81 3.44
CA LEU A 7 9.59 1.12 2.27
C LEU A 7 8.15 0.69 2.51
N ALA A 8 7.78 0.23 3.72
CA ALA A 8 6.39 -0.03 4.07
C ALA A 8 5.51 1.23 3.96
N PHE A 9 6.04 2.40 4.37
CA PHE A 9 5.32 3.66 4.22
C PHE A 9 5.15 4.06 2.74
N ILE A 10 6.17 3.85 1.90
CA ILE A 10 6.03 4.07 0.45
C ILE A 10 4.99 3.11 -0.15
N ASP A 11 5.01 1.85 0.26
CA ASP A 11 4.03 0.84 -0.14
C ASP A 11 2.60 1.21 0.28
N SER A 12 2.45 2.04 1.33
CA SER A 12 1.14 2.53 1.78
C SER A 12 0.42 3.43 0.75
N VAL A 13 1.13 3.98 -0.26
CA VAL A 13 0.51 4.73 -1.37
C VAL A 13 -0.21 3.76 -2.32
N ASN A 14 -1.16 3.08 -1.78
CA ASN A 14 -1.97 2.07 -2.45
C ASN A 14 -3.19 2.72 -3.09
N LEU A 15 -3.03 3.18 -4.33
CA LEU A 15 -4.09 3.89 -5.05
C LEU A 15 -5.32 3.03 -5.32
N LEU A 16 -5.14 1.71 -5.51
CA LEU A 16 -6.25 0.81 -5.75
C LEU A 16 -7.15 0.68 -4.51
N LEU A 17 -6.56 0.38 -3.34
CA LEU A 17 -7.32 0.25 -2.09
C LEU A 17 -7.94 1.59 -1.68
N ILE A 18 -7.20 2.71 -1.80
CA ILE A 18 -7.71 4.06 -1.54
C ILE A 18 -8.90 4.35 -2.48
N GLY A 19 -8.78 4.03 -3.76
CA GLY A 19 -9.86 4.19 -4.74
C GLY A 19 -11.10 3.37 -4.38
N VAL A 20 -10.93 2.13 -3.95
CA VAL A 20 -12.02 1.27 -3.47
C VAL A 20 -12.67 1.85 -2.22
N ILE A 21 -11.90 2.34 -1.23
CA ILE A 21 -12.40 2.97 -0.01
C ILE A 21 -13.26 4.21 -0.35
N VAL A 22 -12.79 5.05 -1.26
CA VAL A 22 -13.52 6.22 -1.75
C VAL A 22 -14.81 5.78 -2.45
N ALA A 23 -14.75 4.78 -3.32
CA ALA A 23 -15.92 4.25 -4.03
C ALA A 23 -16.96 3.67 -3.05
N VAL A 24 -16.53 2.93 -2.03
CA VAL A 24 -17.40 2.48 -0.91
C VAL A 24 -17.99 3.67 -0.19
N GLY A 25 -17.19 4.71 0.06
CA GLY A 25 -17.65 5.96 0.67
C GLY A 25 -18.77 6.65 -0.09
N ILE A 26 -18.76 6.55 -1.42
CA ILE A 26 -19.78 7.12 -2.30
C ILE A 26 -21.02 6.22 -2.37
N ALA A 27 -20.81 4.91 -2.53
CA ALA A 27 -21.91 3.96 -2.80
C ALA A 27 -22.64 3.48 -1.54
N ALA A 28 -21.94 3.32 -0.41
CA ALA A 28 -22.54 2.78 0.81
C ALA A 28 -23.40 3.83 1.53
N ARG A 29 -24.71 3.57 1.64
CA ARG A 29 -25.63 4.49 2.36
C ARG A 29 -25.49 4.40 3.89
N SER A 30 -25.41 3.22 4.49
CA SER A 30 -25.47 3.02 5.94
C SER A 30 -24.27 2.29 6.56
N ASN A 31 -23.59 1.40 5.85
CA ASN A 31 -22.62 0.47 6.44
C ASN A 31 -21.14 0.79 6.11
N TYR A 32 -20.84 2.06 5.79
CA TYR A 32 -19.49 2.48 5.38
C TYR A 32 -18.40 2.00 6.33
N VAL A 33 -18.51 2.35 7.61
CA VAL A 33 -17.47 2.04 8.63
C VAL A 33 -17.22 0.53 8.72
N LYS A 34 -18.31 -0.25 8.80
CA LYS A 34 -18.20 -1.70 8.91
C LYS A 34 -17.57 -2.33 7.66
N THR A 35 -18.02 -1.92 6.47
CA THR A 35 -17.47 -2.42 5.19
C THR A 35 -15.99 -2.07 5.06
N THR A 36 -15.62 -0.83 5.33
CA THR A 36 -14.24 -0.36 5.19
C THR A 36 -13.32 -0.99 6.24
N ALA A 37 -13.78 -1.13 7.49
CA ALA A 37 -13.00 -1.81 8.52
C ALA A 37 -12.74 -3.29 8.19
N LEU A 38 -13.75 -4.01 7.69
CA LEU A 38 -13.59 -5.41 7.27
C LEU A 38 -12.68 -5.53 6.04
N LEU A 39 -12.77 -4.59 5.09
CA LEU A 39 -11.91 -4.56 3.91
C LEU A 39 -10.45 -4.34 4.31
N ILE A 40 -10.15 -3.33 5.14
CA ILE A 40 -8.80 -3.02 5.61
C ILE A 40 -8.26 -4.16 6.48
N ALA A 41 -9.08 -4.75 7.35
CA ALA A 41 -8.65 -5.89 8.15
C ALA A 41 -8.30 -7.11 7.28
N GLY A 42 -9.09 -7.38 6.23
CA GLY A 42 -8.78 -8.42 5.25
C GLY A 42 -7.48 -8.14 4.51
N ASP A 43 -7.30 -6.92 4.01
CA ASP A 43 -6.10 -6.48 3.32
C ASP A 43 -4.85 -6.60 4.22
N TRP A 44 -4.97 -6.18 5.48
CA TRP A 44 -3.92 -6.35 6.48
C TRP A 44 -3.52 -7.82 6.66
N CYS A 45 -4.50 -8.73 6.72
CA CYS A 45 -4.24 -10.16 6.78
C CYS A 45 -3.52 -10.67 5.52
N GLY A 46 -3.90 -10.17 4.33
CA GLY A 46 -3.24 -10.50 3.08
C GLY A 46 -1.78 -10.05 3.04
N VAL A 47 -1.53 -8.79 3.39
CA VAL A 47 -0.17 -8.20 3.47
C VAL A 47 0.67 -8.94 4.51
N ALA A 48 0.17 -9.12 5.74
CA ALA A 48 0.90 -9.78 6.82
C ALA A 48 1.17 -11.27 6.50
N GLY A 49 0.19 -11.97 5.93
CA GLY A 49 0.34 -13.37 5.53
C GLY A 49 1.41 -13.55 4.45
N LEU A 50 1.38 -12.72 3.40
CA LEU A 50 2.42 -12.75 2.37
C LEU A 50 3.78 -12.34 2.93
N ALA A 51 3.83 -11.33 3.81
CA ALA A 51 5.07 -10.87 4.44
C ALA A 51 5.71 -11.99 5.29
N LEU A 52 4.91 -12.75 6.04
CA LEU A 52 5.40 -13.92 6.78
C LEU A 52 6.03 -14.96 5.85
N ILE A 53 5.35 -15.33 4.77
CA ILE A 53 5.84 -16.31 3.80
C ILE A 53 7.16 -15.82 3.17
N MET A 54 7.18 -14.57 2.73
CA MET A 54 8.36 -14.00 2.08
C MET A 54 9.54 -13.84 3.04
N LEU A 55 9.29 -13.49 4.30
CA LEU A 55 10.36 -13.39 5.31
C LEU A 55 10.98 -14.77 5.59
N VAL A 56 10.18 -15.84 5.67
CA VAL A 56 10.69 -17.21 5.79
C VAL A 56 11.58 -17.59 4.60
N ILE A 57 11.16 -17.23 3.37
CA ILE A 57 11.95 -17.47 2.17
C ILE A 57 13.27 -16.68 2.21
N PHE A 58 13.23 -15.41 2.58
CA PHE A 58 14.41 -14.55 2.64
C PHE A 58 15.38 -14.98 3.74
N ASP A 59 14.89 -15.40 4.90
CA ASP A 59 15.73 -15.93 5.97
C ASP A 59 16.42 -17.26 5.56
N GLY A 60 15.73 -18.10 4.76
CA GLY A 60 16.32 -19.30 4.18
C GLY A 60 17.42 -19.01 3.12
N LEU A 61 17.35 -17.84 2.47
CA LEU A 61 18.32 -17.38 1.47
C LEU A 61 19.40 -16.44 2.05
N GLY A 62 19.43 -16.22 3.36
CA GLY A 62 20.22 -15.28 4.14
C GLY A 62 21.40 -14.58 3.44
N PRO A 63 22.54 -15.31 3.12
CA PRO A 63 23.70 -14.66 2.48
C PRO A 63 23.42 -14.06 1.10
N VAL A 64 22.45 -14.60 0.35
CA VAL A 64 22.06 -14.08 -0.98
C VAL A 64 21.28 -12.79 -0.82
N VAL A 65 20.32 -12.76 0.11
CA VAL A 65 19.52 -11.58 0.42
C VAL A 65 20.40 -10.46 0.96
N GLN A 66 21.33 -10.77 1.86
CA GLN A 66 22.25 -9.80 2.41
C GLN A 66 23.13 -9.16 1.31
N ARG A 67 23.76 -9.94 0.45
CA ARG A 67 24.53 -9.42 -0.69
C ARG A 67 23.69 -8.57 -1.64
N PHE A 68 22.44 -8.96 -1.85
CA PHE A 68 21.52 -8.20 -2.70
C PHE A 68 21.19 -6.83 -2.09
N VAL A 69 20.87 -6.80 -0.79
CA VAL A 69 20.48 -5.57 -0.08
C VAL A 69 21.67 -4.62 0.14
N GLU A 70 22.85 -5.16 0.46
CA GLU A 70 24.08 -4.37 0.67
C GLU A 70 24.73 -3.93 -0.65
N GLY A 71 24.37 -4.57 -1.77
CA GLY A 71 24.92 -4.28 -3.08
C GLY A 71 24.23 -3.12 -3.81
N PRO A 72 24.89 -2.51 -4.81
CA PRO A 72 24.32 -1.42 -5.60
C PRO A 72 23.08 -1.84 -6.40
N VAL A 73 22.89 -3.14 -6.64
CA VAL A 73 21.78 -3.68 -7.42
C VAL A 73 20.42 -3.31 -6.79
N PHE A 74 20.32 -3.34 -5.46
CA PHE A 74 19.10 -2.97 -4.76
C PHE A 74 18.74 -1.49 -4.99
N GLY A 75 19.69 -0.58 -4.82
CA GLY A 75 19.49 0.84 -5.11
C GLY A 75 19.13 1.12 -6.57
N ILE A 76 19.81 0.45 -7.51
CA ILE A 76 19.51 0.54 -8.96
C ILE A 76 18.06 0.10 -9.24
N LEU A 77 17.59 -0.98 -8.64
CA LEU A 77 16.22 -1.45 -8.80
C LEU A 77 15.20 -0.48 -8.23
N LEU A 78 15.48 0.15 -7.09
CA LEU A 78 14.62 1.21 -6.53
C LEU A 78 14.53 2.41 -7.49
N ILE A 79 15.66 2.87 -8.05
CA ILE A 79 15.68 3.95 -9.04
C ILE A 79 14.91 3.56 -10.29
N ALA A 80 15.17 2.35 -10.84
CA ALA A 80 14.48 1.87 -12.04
C ALA A 80 12.97 1.78 -11.84
N THR A 81 12.52 1.31 -10.68
CA THR A 81 11.10 1.25 -10.33
C THR A 81 10.51 2.65 -10.17
N GLY A 82 11.23 3.58 -9.54
CA GLY A 82 10.81 4.97 -9.44
C GLY A 82 10.64 5.62 -10.82
N ILE A 83 11.59 5.40 -11.73
CA ILE A 83 11.51 5.90 -13.12
C ILE A 83 10.32 5.25 -13.86
N LEU A 84 10.14 3.93 -13.74
CA LEU A 84 9.01 3.23 -14.35
C LEU A 84 7.68 3.76 -13.83
N THR A 85 7.56 3.97 -12.52
CA THR A 85 6.39 4.56 -11.87
C THR A 85 6.10 5.96 -12.41
N ALA A 86 7.12 6.80 -12.58
CA ALA A 86 6.99 8.12 -13.18
C ALA A 86 6.51 8.07 -14.64
N VAL A 87 7.05 7.14 -15.45
CA VAL A 87 6.62 6.95 -16.84
C VAL A 87 5.17 6.47 -16.92
N LEU A 88 4.76 5.55 -16.04
CA LEU A 88 3.37 5.09 -15.97
C LEU A 88 2.42 6.20 -15.53
N ALA A 89 2.85 7.08 -14.62
CA ALA A 89 2.08 8.28 -14.23
C ALA A 89 1.81 9.21 -15.42
N LEU A 90 2.78 9.35 -16.34
CA LEU A 90 2.62 10.16 -17.54
C LEU A 90 1.66 9.54 -18.57
N ARG A 91 1.57 8.20 -18.62
CA ARG A 91 0.71 7.51 -19.58
C ARG A 91 -0.77 7.47 -19.17
N GLY A 92 -1.07 7.67 -17.88
CA GLY A 92 -2.40 7.48 -17.32
C GLY A 92 -2.85 6.02 -17.34
N GLY A 93 -3.87 5.69 -16.56
CA GLY A 93 -4.48 4.36 -16.55
C GLY A 93 -5.93 4.45 -16.10
N ASP A 94 -6.85 3.79 -16.82
CA ASP A 94 -8.26 3.70 -16.42
C ASP A 94 -8.47 2.45 -15.54
N ASN A 95 -8.59 2.69 -14.23
CA ASN A 95 -8.87 1.64 -13.26
C ASN A 95 -10.37 1.51 -12.92
N GLN A 96 -11.25 2.24 -13.60
CA GLN A 96 -12.68 2.29 -13.24
C GLN A 96 -13.37 0.93 -13.36
N ALA A 97 -13.08 0.19 -14.43
CA ALA A 97 -13.65 -1.15 -14.63
C ALA A 97 -13.21 -2.14 -13.53
N LEU A 98 -11.95 -2.06 -13.09
CA LEU A 98 -11.40 -2.88 -12.01
C LEU A 98 -12.07 -2.53 -10.67
N VAL A 99 -12.19 -1.23 -10.37
CA VAL A 99 -12.86 -0.75 -9.15
C VAL A 99 -14.32 -1.21 -9.12
N GLN A 100 -15.07 -1.11 -10.22
CA GLN A 100 -16.46 -1.57 -10.31
C GLN A 100 -16.58 -3.08 -10.04
N LYS A 101 -15.67 -3.90 -10.57
CA LYS A 101 -15.65 -5.36 -10.33
C LYS A 101 -15.39 -5.68 -8.85
N ILE A 102 -14.49 -4.93 -8.21
CA ILE A 102 -14.16 -5.08 -6.78
C ILE A 102 -15.32 -4.63 -5.89
N MET A 103 -16.09 -3.61 -6.32
CA MET A 103 -17.22 -3.07 -5.54
C MET A 103 -18.37 -4.05 -5.33
N ARG A 104 -18.56 -5.02 -6.22
CA ARG A 104 -19.68 -5.96 -6.18
C ARG A 104 -19.83 -6.72 -4.86
N PRO A 105 -18.78 -7.34 -4.26
CA PRO A 105 -18.85 -8.02 -2.96
C PRO A 105 -18.87 -7.05 -1.76
N LEU A 106 -18.71 -5.75 -1.97
CA LEU A 106 -18.63 -4.74 -0.90
C LEU A 106 -19.97 -4.07 -0.57
N HIS A 107 -21.04 -4.40 -1.30
CA HIS A 107 -22.36 -3.83 -1.03
C HIS A 107 -22.94 -4.24 0.34
N THR A 108 -22.61 -5.44 0.82
CA THR A 108 -23.02 -5.95 2.12
C THR A 108 -21.80 -6.36 2.95
N PRO A 109 -21.57 -5.74 4.13
CA PRO A 109 -20.42 -6.07 4.97
C PRO A 109 -20.54 -7.50 5.51
N GLY A 110 -19.54 -8.33 5.24
CA GLY A 110 -19.53 -9.74 5.61
C GLY A 110 -18.20 -10.45 5.27
N PRO A 111 -18.19 -11.80 5.33
CA PRO A 111 -16.98 -12.57 5.01
C PRO A 111 -16.43 -12.30 3.60
N ALA A 112 -17.30 -12.03 2.62
CA ALA A 112 -16.90 -11.67 1.27
C ALA A 112 -16.10 -10.37 1.22
N THR A 113 -16.43 -9.39 2.07
CA THR A 113 -15.69 -8.14 2.21
C THR A 113 -14.27 -8.38 2.73
N VAL A 114 -14.14 -9.24 3.76
CA VAL A 114 -12.82 -9.63 4.29
C VAL A 114 -12.02 -10.38 3.23
N GLY A 115 -12.64 -11.36 2.55
CA GLY A 115 -12.01 -12.11 1.46
C GLY A 115 -11.53 -11.19 0.32
N THR A 116 -12.31 -10.18 -0.04
CA THR A 116 -11.91 -9.17 -1.03
C THR A 116 -10.69 -8.41 -0.54
N GLY A 117 -10.67 -7.98 0.73
CA GLY A 117 -9.49 -7.34 1.34
C GLY A 117 -8.26 -8.24 1.27
N VAL A 118 -8.36 -9.51 1.70
CA VAL A 118 -7.24 -10.47 1.64
C VAL A 118 -6.69 -10.59 0.22
N VAL A 119 -7.56 -10.77 -0.78
CA VAL A 119 -7.14 -10.88 -2.19
C VAL A 119 -6.45 -9.59 -2.66
N LEU A 120 -6.97 -8.43 -2.31
CA LEU A 120 -6.34 -7.15 -2.65
C LEU A 120 -4.96 -7.04 -2.00
N GLY A 121 -4.84 -7.32 -0.71
CA GLY A 121 -3.57 -7.28 0.01
C GLY A 121 -2.53 -8.23 -0.57
N LEU A 122 -2.94 -9.44 -0.96
CA LEU A 122 -2.05 -10.39 -1.64
C LEU A 122 -1.59 -9.89 -3.00
N ILE A 123 -2.52 -9.44 -3.86
CA ILE A 123 -2.19 -9.04 -5.24
C ILE A 123 -1.28 -7.81 -5.24
N GLN A 124 -1.63 -6.79 -4.47
CA GLN A 124 -0.88 -5.54 -4.44
C GLN A 124 0.51 -5.73 -3.85
N SER A 125 0.64 -6.48 -2.74
CA SER A 125 1.95 -6.77 -2.12
C SER A 125 2.80 -7.68 -3.02
N ALA A 126 2.20 -8.67 -3.69
CA ALA A 126 2.90 -9.54 -4.62
C ALA A 126 3.48 -8.79 -5.84
N THR A 127 2.95 -7.63 -6.18
CA THR A 127 3.41 -6.81 -7.30
C THR A 127 4.22 -5.57 -6.86
N SER A 128 4.45 -5.41 -5.55
CA SER A 128 5.11 -4.23 -4.98
C SER A 128 6.60 -4.47 -4.74
N LEU A 129 7.46 -3.72 -5.44
CA LEU A 129 8.89 -3.74 -5.15
C LEU A 129 9.24 -3.16 -3.77
N PRO A 130 8.63 -2.05 -3.28
CA PRO A 130 8.80 -1.59 -1.91
C PRO A 130 8.51 -2.65 -0.85
N PHE A 131 7.49 -3.49 -1.08
CA PHE A 131 7.16 -4.60 -0.19
C PHE A 131 8.32 -5.61 -0.08
N TYR A 132 8.81 -6.13 -1.21
CA TYR A 132 9.92 -7.09 -1.21
C TYR A 132 11.21 -6.47 -0.68
N GLY A 133 11.50 -5.23 -1.07
CA GLY A 133 12.66 -4.49 -0.58
C GLY A 133 12.62 -4.27 0.93
N GLY A 134 11.46 -3.91 1.47
CA GLY A 134 11.25 -3.75 2.90
C GLY A 134 11.49 -5.03 3.68
N LEU A 135 10.98 -6.17 3.19
CA LEU A 135 11.19 -7.47 3.80
C LEU A 135 12.63 -7.97 3.68
N ALA A 136 13.29 -7.69 2.56
CA ALA A 136 14.71 -8.00 2.38
C ALA A 136 15.58 -7.22 3.38
N LEU A 137 15.31 -5.91 3.55
CA LEU A 137 15.95 -5.09 4.59
C LEU A 137 15.65 -5.58 6.01
N LEU A 138 14.45 -6.09 6.26
CA LEU A 138 14.06 -6.65 7.55
C LEU A 138 14.81 -7.96 7.81
N SER A 139 14.93 -8.84 6.82
CA SER A 139 15.69 -10.09 6.90
C SER A 139 17.20 -9.83 7.13
N ALA A 140 17.77 -8.84 6.43
CA ALA A 140 19.18 -8.46 6.53
C ALA A 140 19.51 -7.56 7.74
N ALA A 141 18.53 -7.23 8.61
CA ALA A 141 18.71 -6.23 9.68
C ALA A 141 19.65 -6.63 10.82
N GLY A 142 20.19 -7.86 10.84
CA GLY A 142 21.11 -8.33 11.88
C GLY A 142 20.48 -8.49 13.27
N VAL A 143 19.14 -8.52 13.36
CA VAL A 143 18.39 -8.72 14.61
C VAL A 143 17.87 -10.15 14.73
N ASP A 144 17.55 -10.58 15.95
CA ASP A 144 17.01 -11.91 16.20
C ASP A 144 15.75 -12.21 15.37
N ALA A 145 15.59 -13.48 14.95
CA ALA A 145 14.45 -13.93 14.16
C ALA A 145 13.12 -13.56 14.85
N GLN A 146 13.01 -13.75 16.17
CA GLN A 146 11.80 -13.39 16.91
C GLN A 146 11.41 -11.91 16.73
N VAL A 147 12.38 -11.01 16.76
CA VAL A 147 12.16 -9.57 16.57
C VAL A 147 11.72 -9.27 15.13
N ARG A 148 12.33 -9.95 14.14
CA ARG A 148 11.95 -9.78 12.73
C ARG A 148 10.51 -10.22 12.47
N TYR A 149 10.13 -11.40 12.95
CA TYR A 149 8.77 -11.90 12.78
C TYR A 149 7.74 -11.08 13.57
N ALA A 150 8.09 -10.64 14.78
CA ALA A 150 7.25 -9.75 15.59
C ALA A 150 7.08 -8.35 14.95
N ALA A 151 7.99 -7.93 14.07
CA ALA A 151 7.87 -6.66 13.35
C ALA A 151 6.86 -6.70 12.19
N ILE A 152 6.41 -7.88 11.73
CA ILE A 152 5.48 -7.99 10.58
C ILE A 152 4.13 -7.31 10.84
N PRO A 153 3.47 -7.46 12.00
CA PRO A 153 2.26 -6.70 12.30
C PRO A 153 2.46 -5.19 12.20
N LEU A 154 3.59 -4.67 12.68
CA LEU A 154 3.93 -3.26 12.56
C LEU A 154 4.16 -2.88 11.10
N TYR A 155 4.91 -3.69 10.34
CA TYR A 155 5.14 -3.50 8.92
C TYR A 155 3.81 -3.39 8.14
N ALA A 156 2.91 -4.36 8.30
CA ALA A 156 1.61 -4.37 7.65
C ALA A 156 0.75 -3.16 8.06
N THR A 157 0.83 -2.72 9.32
CA THR A 157 0.11 -1.54 9.80
C THR A 157 0.65 -0.26 9.15
N VAL A 158 1.96 -0.13 9.00
CA VAL A 158 2.59 1.01 8.30
C VAL A 158 2.26 0.98 6.81
N ALA A 159 2.29 -0.19 6.18
CA ALA A 159 1.93 -0.36 4.77
C ALA A 159 0.45 -0.02 4.47
N LEU A 160 -0.43 -0.05 5.47
CA LEU A 160 -1.83 0.33 5.34
C LEU A 160 -2.17 1.68 5.98
N SER A 161 -1.16 2.47 6.35
CA SER A 161 -1.38 3.76 7.03
C SER A 161 -2.18 4.75 6.17
N LEU A 162 -1.81 4.97 4.91
CA LEU A 162 -2.53 5.90 4.03
C LEU A 162 -3.94 5.42 3.66
N PRO A 163 -4.20 4.15 3.30
CA PRO A 163 -5.55 3.64 3.14
C PRO A 163 -6.42 3.82 4.39
N THR A 164 -5.85 3.57 5.58
CA THR A 164 -6.56 3.77 6.85
C THR A 164 -6.89 5.26 7.08
N LEU A 165 -5.93 6.15 6.84
CA LEU A 165 -6.16 7.61 6.92
C LEU A 165 -7.21 8.06 5.89
N ALA A 166 -7.17 7.54 4.66
CA ALA A 166 -8.18 7.81 3.65
C ALA A 166 -9.57 7.36 4.11
N ALA A 167 -9.67 6.16 4.73
CA ALA A 167 -10.93 5.68 5.29
C ALA A 167 -11.47 6.58 6.38
N LEU A 168 -10.62 7.05 7.29
CA LEU A 168 -11.00 7.99 8.34
C LEU A 168 -11.44 9.34 7.75
N ALA A 169 -10.70 9.86 6.75
CA ALA A 169 -11.03 11.11 6.08
C ALA A 169 -12.39 11.04 5.37
N VAL A 170 -12.64 9.97 4.62
CA VAL A 170 -13.95 9.74 3.97
C VAL A 170 -15.06 9.58 5.00
N GLY A 171 -14.82 8.86 6.10
CA GLY A 171 -15.77 8.75 7.22
C GLY A 171 -16.10 10.10 7.84
N TRP A 172 -15.08 10.93 8.06
CA TRP A 172 -15.25 12.30 8.57
C TRP A 172 -16.07 13.19 7.64
N VAL A 173 -15.75 13.19 6.35
CA VAL A 173 -16.48 13.96 5.32
C VAL A 173 -17.95 13.56 5.30
N ARG A 174 -18.24 12.26 5.39
CA ARG A 174 -19.61 11.75 5.44
C ARG A 174 -20.38 12.18 6.70
N ALA A 175 -19.68 12.34 7.82
CA ALA A 175 -20.28 12.81 9.08
C ALA A 175 -20.48 14.34 9.13
N LYS A 176 -19.66 15.10 8.36
CA LYS A 176 -19.68 16.57 8.34
C LYS A 176 -19.59 17.10 6.91
N PRO A 177 -20.67 17.05 6.13
CA PRO A 177 -20.67 17.42 4.70
C PRO A 177 -20.34 18.89 4.44
N ASP A 178 -20.58 19.79 5.41
CA ASP A 178 -20.29 21.23 5.26
C ASP A 178 -18.86 21.62 5.68
N SER A 179 -18.03 20.66 6.03
CA SER A 179 -16.66 20.90 6.49
C SER A 179 -15.71 21.32 5.35
N ALA A 180 -14.61 21.99 5.71
CA ALA A 180 -13.53 22.28 4.75
C ALA A 180 -12.92 21.00 4.15
N ALA A 181 -12.88 19.91 4.95
CA ALA A 181 -12.46 18.60 4.49
C ALA A 181 -13.39 18.02 3.42
N ALA A 182 -14.71 18.24 3.53
CA ALA A 182 -15.68 17.83 2.52
C ALA A 182 -15.44 18.55 1.19
N ARG A 183 -15.18 19.85 1.22
CA ARG A 183 -14.83 20.61 0.01
C ARG A 183 -13.54 20.11 -0.65
N GLY A 184 -12.52 19.80 0.16
CA GLY A 184 -11.28 19.20 -0.34
C GLY A 184 -11.50 17.81 -0.96
N PHE A 185 -12.36 17.00 -0.35
CA PHE A 185 -12.74 15.68 -0.86
C PHE A 185 -13.53 15.80 -2.18
N ASP A 186 -14.47 16.72 -2.27
CA ASP A 186 -15.24 17.00 -3.50
C ASP A 186 -14.32 17.48 -4.62
N TRP A 187 -13.34 18.34 -4.28
CA TRP A 187 -12.33 18.76 -5.24
C TRP A 187 -11.48 17.56 -5.72
N ALA A 188 -10.97 16.72 -4.81
CA ALA A 188 -10.18 15.53 -5.16
C ALA A 188 -10.99 14.54 -6.01
N ARG A 189 -12.27 14.39 -5.74
CA ARG A 189 -13.20 13.56 -6.50
C ARG A 189 -13.47 14.12 -7.90
N ALA A 190 -13.52 15.45 -8.03
CA ALA A 190 -13.69 16.13 -9.31
C ALA A 190 -12.42 16.10 -10.18
N HIS A 191 -11.24 15.83 -9.56
CA HIS A 191 -9.94 15.84 -10.23
C HIS A 191 -9.15 14.54 -9.99
N PRO A 192 -9.71 13.35 -10.31
CA PRO A 192 -9.10 12.05 -10.02
C PRO A 192 -7.73 11.89 -10.69
N ASP A 193 -7.57 12.41 -11.90
CA ASP A 193 -6.31 12.32 -12.64
C ASP A 193 -5.18 13.11 -11.96
N GLN A 194 -5.48 14.29 -11.42
CA GLN A 194 -4.50 15.11 -10.71
C GLN A 194 -4.08 14.45 -9.39
N VAL A 195 -5.05 13.90 -8.65
CA VAL A 195 -4.78 13.18 -7.39
C VAL A 195 -3.94 11.93 -7.65
N THR A 196 -4.30 11.15 -8.66
CA THR A 196 -3.54 9.96 -9.07
C THR A 196 -2.14 10.32 -9.51
N ALA A 197 -2.00 11.35 -10.36
CA ALA A 197 -0.69 11.83 -10.81
C ALA A 197 0.17 12.30 -9.63
N ALA A 198 -0.37 13.13 -8.72
CA ALA A 198 0.36 13.63 -7.56
C ALA A 198 0.85 12.48 -6.65
N ALA A 199 0.00 11.50 -6.37
CA ALA A 199 0.35 10.33 -5.56
C ALA A 199 1.45 9.50 -6.25
N THR A 200 1.29 9.20 -7.54
CA THR A 200 2.24 8.39 -8.31
C THR A 200 3.60 9.08 -8.43
N TRP A 201 3.63 10.41 -8.66
CA TRP A 201 4.86 11.21 -8.67
C TRP A 201 5.55 11.22 -7.30
N SER A 202 4.77 11.32 -6.20
CA SER A 202 5.32 11.26 -4.84
C SER A 202 6.04 9.92 -4.59
N VAL A 203 5.45 8.80 -4.99
CA VAL A 203 6.09 7.48 -4.90
C VAL A 203 7.35 7.41 -5.74
N ALA A 204 7.29 7.87 -7.00
CA ALA A 204 8.43 7.84 -7.91
C ALA A 204 9.63 8.61 -7.33
N VAL A 205 9.41 9.83 -6.83
CA VAL A 205 10.44 10.66 -6.22
C VAL A 205 11.02 9.99 -4.97
N LEU A 206 10.18 9.45 -4.09
CA LEU A 206 10.64 8.77 -2.87
C LEU A 206 11.51 7.55 -3.20
N LEU A 207 11.11 6.72 -4.18
CA LEU A 207 11.88 5.56 -4.61
C LEU A 207 13.23 5.95 -5.22
N ILE A 208 13.26 7.00 -6.05
CA ILE A 208 14.51 7.50 -6.65
C ILE A 208 15.44 8.03 -5.55
N VAL A 209 14.93 8.83 -4.62
CA VAL A 209 15.72 9.37 -3.51
C VAL A 209 16.30 8.25 -2.65
N LEU A 210 15.48 7.27 -2.26
CA LEU A 210 15.97 6.10 -1.49
C LEU A 210 16.99 5.29 -2.27
N GLY A 211 16.75 5.09 -3.57
CA GLY A 211 17.69 4.36 -4.42
C GLY A 211 19.04 5.07 -4.54
N VAL A 212 19.03 6.40 -4.74
CA VAL A 212 20.26 7.19 -4.81
C VAL A 212 21.02 7.16 -3.48
N THR A 213 20.34 7.37 -2.35
CA THR A 213 20.99 7.31 -1.01
C THR A 213 21.54 5.92 -0.66
N HIS A 214 21.11 4.88 -1.38
CA HIS A 214 21.61 3.52 -1.19
C HIS A 214 22.81 3.20 -2.08
N VAL A 215 22.96 3.86 -3.22
CA VAL A 215 24.08 3.65 -4.18
C VAL A 215 25.28 4.51 -3.82
N VAL A 216 25.08 5.68 -3.22
CA VAL A 216 26.11 6.63 -2.76
C VAL A 216 26.57 6.29 -1.35
#